data_ee98f52a19060f66fcb16ee30691e40a
#
_entry.id   ee98f52a19060f66fcb16ee30691e40a
#
_cell.length_a   1.000
_cell.length_b   1.000
_cell.length_c   1.000
_cell.angle_alpha   90.00
_cell.angle_beta   90.00
_cell.angle_gamma   90.00
#
_symmetry.space_group_name_H-M   'P 1'
#
loop_
_entity.id
_entity.type
_entity.pdbx_description
1 polymer ?
#
loop_
_entity_poly.entity_id
_entity_poly.type
_entity_poly.pdbx_seq_one_letter_code
_entity_poly.pdbx_strand_id
1 'polypeptide(L)' 'ALKLQKKMPPKDINQSYNLIDKLLSNKHKLNSESIGKLLFEIVNVARIQDIDPEKSLRKHNNYINKN' A
#
# COMPACT_ATOMS: atom_id res chain seq x y z
N ALA A 1 -1.67 -15.11 -11.26
CA ALA A 1 -1.36 -13.86 -10.58
C ALA A 1 0.14 -13.65 -10.46
N LEU A 2 0.86 -14.64 -9.97
CA LEU A 2 2.31 -14.54 -9.84
C LEU A 2 2.98 -14.41 -11.21
N LYS A 3 2.47 -15.11 -12.19
CA LYS A 3 3.00 -15.05 -13.55
C LYS A 3 2.83 -13.67 -14.16
N LEU A 4 1.70 -13.04 -13.90
CA LEU A 4 1.45 -11.69 -14.38
C LEU A 4 2.41 -10.70 -13.75
N GLN A 5 2.66 -10.85 -12.46
CA GLN A 5 3.59 -9.96 -11.78
C GLN A 5 5.01 -10.11 -12.29
N LYS A 6 5.39 -11.33 -12.68
CA LYS A 6 6.70 -11.56 -13.24
C LYS A 6 6.87 -10.98 -14.63
N LYS A 7 5.77 -10.97 -15.40
CA LYS A 7 5.80 -10.42 -16.76
C LYS A 7 5.81 -8.89 -16.76
N MET A 8 5.22 -8.30 -15.77
CA MET A 8 5.20 -6.86 -15.66
C MET A 8 6.45 -6.40 -14.92
N PRO A 9 7.12 -5.37 -15.45
CA PRO A 9 8.28 -4.85 -14.75
C PRO A 9 7.84 -4.40 -13.35
N PRO A 10 8.60 -4.72 -12.32
CA PRO A 10 8.24 -4.30 -10.99
C PRO A 10 8.21 -2.77 -10.92
N LYS A 11 7.17 -2.25 -10.30
CA LYS A 11 7.07 -0.83 -10.11
C LYS A 11 8.20 -0.38 -9.19
N ASP A 12 8.87 0.68 -9.56
CA ASP A 12 9.91 1.24 -8.72
C ASP A 12 9.30 1.66 -7.39
N ILE A 13 9.90 1.22 -6.29
CA ILE A 13 9.41 1.54 -4.97
C ILE A 13 9.37 3.06 -4.73
N ASN A 14 10.30 3.79 -5.33
CA ASN A 14 10.33 5.25 -5.22
C ASN A 14 9.11 5.88 -5.88
N GLN A 15 8.62 5.28 -6.97
CA GLN A 15 7.41 5.77 -7.62
C GLN A 15 6.21 5.59 -6.70
N SER A 16 6.13 4.47 -6.01
CA SER A 16 5.05 4.23 -5.05
C SER A 16 5.12 5.22 -3.90
N TYR A 17 6.30 5.47 -3.37
CA TYR A 17 6.47 6.47 -2.31
C TYR A 17 6.05 7.86 -2.76
N ASN A 18 6.42 8.24 -3.98
CA ASN A 18 6.04 9.54 -4.53
C ASN A 18 4.53 9.68 -4.67
N LEU A 19 3.87 8.61 -5.12
CA LEU A 19 2.42 8.61 -5.25
C LEU A 19 1.75 8.70 -3.89
N ILE A 20 2.28 7.99 -2.91
CA ILE A 20 1.75 8.05 -1.54
C ILE A 20 1.87 9.47 -0.98
N ASP A 21 3.04 10.08 -1.14
CA ASP A 21 3.26 11.44 -0.67
C ASP A 21 2.31 12.42 -1.35
N LYS A 22 2.12 12.25 -2.65
CA LYS A 22 1.22 13.11 -3.41
C LYS A 22 -0.22 12.98 -2.92
N LEU A 23 -0.65 11.76 -2.68
CA LEU A 23 -2.00 11.51 -2.18
C LEU A 23 -2.19 12.08 -0.77
N LEU A 24 -1.17 11.94 0.07
CA LEU A 24 -1.24 12.45 1.43
C LEU A 24 -1.19 13.96 1.50
N SER A 25 -0.55 14.62 0.54
CA SER A 25 -0.51 16.08 0.54
C SER A 25 -1.88 16.69 0.24
N ASN A 26 -2.80 15.91 -0.30
CA ASN A 26 -4.18 16.35 -0.54
C ASN A 26 -5.14 15.77 0.51
N LYS A 27 -4.70 15.68 1.72
CA LYS A 27 -5.45 14.98 2.77
C LYS A 27 -6.85 15.55 3.03
N HIS A 28 -7.06 16.80 2.74
CA HIS A 28 -8.38 17.42 2.91
C HIS A 28 -9.37 17.03 1.80
N LYS A 29 -8.85 16.42 0.75
CA LYS A 29 -9.67 16.00 -0.38
C LYS A 29 -9.70 14.49 -0.53
N LEU A 30 -9.32 13.77 0.51
CA LEU A 30 -9.36 12.31 0.48
C LEU A 30 -10.79 11.85 0.33
N ASN A 31 -10.99 10.92 -0.58
CA ASN A 31 -12.29 10.31 -0.79
C ASN A 31 -12.07 8.82 -1.03
N SER A 32 -13.15 8.11 -1.32
CA SER A 32 -13.09 6.67 -1.53
C SER A 32 -12.07 6.28 -2.62
N GLU A 33 -12.05 7.04 -3.70
CA GLU A 33 -11.14 6.78 -4.81
C GLU A 33 -9.70 7.01 -4.41
N SER A 34 -9.41 8.11 -3.73
CA SER A 34 -8.06 8.43 -3.26
C SER A 34 -7.57 7.41 -2.25
N ILE A 35 -8.44 7.00 -1.35
CA ILE A 35 -8.11 5.99 -0.35
C ILE A 35 -7.78 4.66 -1.04
N GLY A 36 -8.56 4.30 -2.05
CA GLY A 36 -8.29 3.09 -2.82
C GLY A 36 -6.92 3.11 -3.48
N LYS A 37 -6.57 4.23 -4.10
CA LYS A 37 -5.27 4.39 -4.74
C LYS A 37 -4.14 4.32 -3.71
N LEU A 38 -4.34 4.95 -2.57
CA LEU A 38 -3.35 4.93 -1.49
C LEU A 38 -3.11 3.52 -0.99
N LEU A 39 -4.19 2.78 -0.75
CA LEU A 39 -4.08 1.39 -0.31
C LEU A 39 -3.38 0.53 -1.34
N PHE A 40 -3.68 0.75 -2.61
CA PHE A 40 -3.03 0.01 -3.70
C PHE A 40 -1.52 0.23 -3.68
N GLU A 41 -1.08 1.47 -3.52
CA GLU A 41 0.35 1.78 -3.50
C GLU A 41 1.03 1.22 -2.27
N ILE A 42 0.35 1.24 -1.14
CA ILE A 42 0.89 0.65 0.10
C ILE A 42 1.08 -0.86 -0.09
N VAL A 43 0.11 -1.52 -0.71
CA VAL A 43 0.23 -2.96 -1.00
C VAL A 43 1.42 -3.22 -1.93
N ASN A 44 1.62 -2.36 -2.93
CA ASN A 44 2.76 -2.50 -3.82
C ASN A 44 4.09 -2.38 -3.08
N VAL A 45 4.20 -1.40 -2.20
CA VAL A 45 5.41 -1.23 -1.39
C VAL A 45 5.66 -2.47 -0.54
N ALA A 46 4.60 -3.00 0.08
CA ALA A 46 4.71 -4.20 0.89
C ALA A 46 5.20 -5.39 0.06
N ARG A 47 4.66 -5.56 -1.13
CA ARG A 47 5.07 -6.66 -2.01
C ARG A 47 6.51 -6.55 -2.45
N ILE A 48 6.95 -5.35 -2.77
CA ILE A 48 8.33 -5.12 -3.16
C ILE A 48 9.28 -5.50 -2.03
N GLN A 49 8.88 -5.26 -0.80
CA GLN A 49 9.67 -5.58 0.38
C GLN A 49 9.38 -6.96 0.96
N ASP A 50 8.56 -7.75 0.25
CA ASP A 50 8.20 -9.11 0.67
C ASP A 50 7.51 -9.13 2.03
N ILE A 51 6.62 -8.18 2.25
CA ILE A 51 5.81 -8.07 3.46
C ILE A 51 4.37 -8.38 3.08
N ASP A 52 3.69 -9.19 3.90
CA ASP A 52 2.26 -9.48 3.72
C ASP A 52 1.45 -8.36 4.37
N PRO A 53 0.79 -7.50 3.58
CA PRO A 53 0.08 -6.35 4.14
C PRO A 53 -1.13 -6.76 4.98
N GLU A 54 -1.83 -7.83 4.62
CA GLU A 54 -2.96 -8.30 5.40
C GLU A 54 -2.54 -8.78 6.78
N LYS A 55 -1.45 -9.53 6.81
CA LYS A 55 -0.92 -10.05 8.05
C LYS A 55 -0.44 -8.92 8.96
N SER A 56 0.21 -7.94 8.36
CA SER A 56 0.68 -6.76 9.09
C SER A 56 -0.49 -6.00 9.69
N LEU A 57 -1.55 -5.81 8.94
CA LEU A 57 -2.74 -5.10 9.41
C LEU A 57 -3.43 -5.85 10.52
N ARG A 58 -3.57 -7.17 10.36
CA ARG A 58 -4.18 -8.01 11.38
C ARG A 58 -3.41 -7.96 12.69
N LYS A 59 -2.11 -7.99 12.58
CA LYS A 59 -1.24 -7.93 13.75
C LYS A 59 -1.41 -6.61 14.49
N HIS A 60 -1.49 -5.52 13.75
CA HIS A 60 -1.70 -4.21 14.33
C HIS A 60 -3.08 -4.08 14.98
N ASN A 61 -4.10 -4.61 14.31
CA ASN A 61 -5.46 -4.60 14.85
C ASN A 61 -5.54 -5.37 16.16
N ASN A 62 -4.84 -6.49 16.24
CA ASN A 62 -4.80 -7.28 17.48
C ASN A 62 -4.12 -6.49 18.59
N TYR A 63 -3.09 -5.76 18.26
CA TYR A 63 -2.39 -4.93 19.22
C TYR A 63 -3.32 -3.85 19.79
N ILE A 64 -4.08 -3.19 18.92
CA ILE A 64 -5.01 -2.15 19.34
C ILE A 64 -6.12 -2.74 20.21
N ASN A 65 -6.66 -3.90 19.82
CA ASN A 65 -7.77 -4.52 20.54
C ASN A 65 -7.39 -5.00 21.92
N LYS A 66 -6.13 -5.24 22.18
CA LYS A 66 -5.67 -5.64 23.50
C LYS A 66 -5.69 -4.50 24.50
N ASN A 67 -5.70 -3.30 24.02
CA ASN A 67 -5.70 -2.11 24.87
C ASN A 67 -7.12 -1.59 25.04
#